data_0aa93542e101bd1c72d1e295a24c4cfc
#
_entry.id   0aa93542e101bd1c72d1e295a24c4cfc
#
_cell.length_a   1.000
_cell.length_b   1.000
_cell.length_c   1.000
_cell.angle_alpha   90.00
_cell.angle_beta   90.00
_cell.angle_gamma   90.00
#
_symmetry.space_group_name_H-M   'P 1'
#
loop_
_entity.id
_entity.type
_entity.pdbx_description
1 polymer ?
#
loop_
_entity_poly.entity_id
_entity_poly.type
_entity_poly.pdbx_seq_one_letter_code
_entity_poly.pdbx_strand_id
1 'polypeptide(L)'
;KLTQRWNRTKMLKGKGINAVVLLGILSLASILIVQMVWMRKTIAIQQTNIAIQEKEDSLNLKEFSESAHIALRNVLEEITTLKADSSDLYGAVKQIRTNYFTVDINEELHPFYLETLLKREFYDQNIHQDFQYGIYDCFSDSIVFGNLIRFTKDSLYAPASDTMAGITSPKLSWKKDGHYFTVIFPNVKAKSINPNSDTISPWIYVSIIVILVLVFFGYTINIIFRQKRLSEVKTDFINNMTHELKTPISTIGLSSEMLMRSDFANEIGRAHV
;
A
#
# COMPACT_ATOMS: atom_id res chain seq x y z
N LYS A 1 61.83 14.60 -22.63
CA LYS A 1 60.56 15.06 -23.24
C LYS A 1 59.52 13.92 -23.33
N LEU A 2 59.88 12.67 -23.60
CA LEU A 2 58.99 11.53 -23.70
C LEU A 2 58.40 11.12 -22.34
N THR A 3 59.16 11.14 -21.26
CA THR A 3 58.73 10.79 -19.90
C THR A 3 57.71 11.81 -19.32
N GLN A 4 57.85 13.09 -19.65
CA GLN A 4 56.87 14.11 -19.24
C GLN A 4 55.54 13.97 -19.97
N ARG A 5 55.54 13.59 -21.23
CA ARG A 5 54.33 13.38 -22.03
C ARG A 5 53.58 12.12 -21.54
N TRP A 6 54.25 11.09 -21.13
CA TRP A 6 53.70 9.86 -20.59
C TRP A 6 53.06 10.07 -19.22
N ASN A 7 53.69 10.87 -18.32
CA ASN A 7 53.09 11.19 -17.04
C ASN A 7 51.81 12.09 -17.17
N ARG A 8 51.77 12.97 -18.17
CA ARG A 8 50.59 13.78 -18.46
C ARG A 8 49.40 12.90 -18.93
N THR A 9 49.64 11.94 -19.79
CA THR A 9 48.59 11.05 -20.29
C THR A 9 48.04 10.12 -19.18
N LYS A 10 48.91 9.67 -18.26
CA LYS A 10 48.54 8.83 -17.11
C LYS A 10 47.68 9.65 -16.11
N MET A 11 48.02 10.89 -15.84
CA MET A 11 47.24 11.81 -15.01
C MET A 11 45.88 12.19 -15.62
N LEU A 12 45.80 12.43 -16.92
CA LEU A 12 44.57 12.73 -17.63
C LEU A 12 43.59 11.54 -17.65
N LYS A 13 44.10 10.31 -17.78
CA LYS A 13 43.30 9.09 -17.77
C LYS A 13 42.70 8.79 -16.37
N GLY A 14 43.46 9.06 -15.30
CA GLY A 14 42.98 8.96 -13.92
C GLY A 14 41.93 10.00 -13.59
N LYS A 15 42.10 11.24 -14.05
CA LYS A 15 41.10 12.32 -13.87
C LYS A 15 39.80 12.05 -14.60
N GLY A 16 39.81 11.45 -15.78
CA GLY A 16 38.62 11.07 -16.53
C GLY A 16 37.76 10.03 -15.81
N ILE A 17 38.38 8.99 -15.24
CA ILE A 17 37.67 7.93 -14.51
C ILE A 17 37.03 8.51 -13.23
N ASN A 18 37.75 9.34 -12.49
CA ASN A 18 37.22 9.98 -11.29
C ASN A 18 36.05 10.93 -11.62
N ALA A 19 36.11 11.63 -12.76
CA ALA A 19 35.03 12.48 -13.22
C ALA A 19 33.78 11.67 -13.58
N VAL A 20 33.90 10.52 -14.21
CA VAL A 20 32.77 9.63 -14.53
C VAL A 20 32.14 9.05 -13.27
N VAL A 21 32.96 8.63 -12.29
CA VAL A 21 32.47 8.13 -10.99
C VAL A 21 31.72 9.26 -10.25
N LEU A 22 32.28 10.47 -10.24
CA LEU A 22 31.67 11.63 -9.58
C LEU A 22 30.34 12.02 -10.23
N LEU A 23 30.27 12.01 -11.57
CA LEU A 23 29.03 12.21 -12.33
C LEU A 23 27.97 11.15 -12.01
N GLY A 24 28.39 9.89 -11.89
CA GLY A 24 27.50 8.78 -11.51
C GLY A 24 26.93 8.96 -10.09
N ILE A 25 27.78 9.35 -9.12
CA ILE A 25 27.34 9.64 -7.75
C ILE A 25 26.36 10.83 -7.73
N LEU A 26 26.64 11.88 -8.48
CA LEU A 26 25.77 13.08 -8.57
C LEU A 26 24.41 12.73 -9.19
N SER A 27 24.40 11.92 -10.25
CA SER A 27 23.17 11.41 -10.87
C SER A 27 22.33 10.59 -9.90
N LEU A 28 22.98 9.69 -9.16
CA LEU A 28 22.30 8.86 -8.16
C LEU A 28 21.73 9.69 -7.01
N ALA A 29 22.48 10.68 -6.52
CA ALA A 29 22.01 11.62 -5.51
C ALA A 29 20.79 12.43 -6.00
N SER A 30 20.81 12.88 -7.26
CA SER A 30 19.69 13.60 -7.88
C SER A 30 18.43 12.71 -7.93
N ILE A 31 18.56 11.45 -8.34
CA ILE A 31 17.44 10.51 -8.36
C ILE A 31 16.84 10.30 -6.96
N LEU A 32 17.69 10.11 -5.95
CA LEU A 32 17.26 9.95 -4.56
C LEU A 32 16.52 11.19 -4.04
N ILE A 33 17.00 12.38 -4.37
CA ILE A 33 16.32 13.63 -3.97
C ILE A 33 14.94 13.73 -4.61
N VAL A 34 14.84 13.49 -5.92
CA VAL A 34 13.56 13.51 -6.63
C VAL A 34 12.59 12.49 -6.04
N GLN A 35 13.05 11.28 -5.76
CA GLN A 35 12.23 10.23 -5.12
C GLN A 35 11.78 10.66 -3.73
N MET A 36 12.64 11.29 -2.93
CA MET A 36 12.29 11.77 -1.59
C MET A 36 11.21 12.86 -1.64
N VAL A 37 11.30 13.79 -2.58
CA VAL A 37 10.29 14.84 -2.77
C VAL A 37 8.96 14.24 -3.22
N TRP A 38 9.01 13.34 -4.20
CA TRP A 38 7.81 12.65 -4.70
C TRP A 38 7.16 11.81 -3.60
N MET A 39 7.97 11.16 -2.78
CA MET A 39 7.55 10.40 -1.61
C MET A 39 6.75 11.27 -0.63
N ARG A 40 7.29 12.40 -0.21
CA ARG A 40 6.60 13.34 0.69
C ARG A 40 5.25 13.79 0.13
N LYS A 41 5.20 14.09 -1.17
CA LYS A 41 3.96 14.48 -1.84
C LYS A 41 2.92 13.37 -1.84
N THR A 42 3.33 12.13 -2.08
CA THR A 42 2.42 10.96 -2.09
C THR A 42 1.84 10.70 -0.69
N ILE A 43 2.67 10.80 0.37
CA ILE A 43 2.17 10.68 1.76
C ILE A 43 1.12 11.74 2.05
N ALA A 44 1.38 12.99 1.71
CA ALA A 44 0.44 14.07 1.96
C ALA A 44 -0.90 13.84 1.25
N ILE A 45 -0.86 13.39 -0.01
CA ILE A 45 -2.08 13.05 -0.78
C ILE A 45 -2.82 11.88 -0.13
N GLN A 46 -2.12 10.82 0.31
CA GLN A 46 -2.76 9.68 0.99
C GLN A 46 -3.44 10.10 2.29
N GLN A 47 -2.78 10.91 3.11
CA GLN A 47 -3.38 11.43 4.35
C GLN A 47 -4.63 12.26 4.07
N THR A 48 -4.61 13.10 3.04
CA THR A 48 -5.78 13.87 2.63
C THR A 48 -6.92 12.96 2.16
N ASN A 49 -6.62 11.94 1.36
CA ASN A 49 -7.63 11.00 0.86
C ASN A 49 -8.26 10.19 2.00
N ILE A 50 -7.47 9.74 2.98
CA ILE A 50 -7.98 9.06 4.17
C ILE A 50 -8.92 9.98 4.96
N ALA A 51 -8.52 11.23 5.20
CA ALA A 51 -9.34 12.19 5.94
C ALA A 51 -10.66 12.53 5.21
N ILE A 52 -10.64 12.61 3.87
CA ILE A 52 -11.84 12.80 3.05
C ILE A 52 -12.75 11.58 3.17
N GLN A 53 -12.21 10.37 3.06
CA GLN A 53 -12.97 9.13 3.14
C GLN A 53 -13.60 8.94 4.53
N GLU A 54 -12.87 9.24 5.61
CA GLU A 54 -13.41 9.24 6.98
C GLU A 54 -14.59 10.20 7.13
N LYS A 55 -14.45 11.39 6.57
CA LYS A 55 -15.52 12.40 6.61
C LYS A 55 -16.74 11.95 5.82
N GLU A 56 -16.55 11.38 4.63
CA GLU A 56 -17.62 10.87 3.78
C GLU A 56 -18.33 9.68 4.45
N ASP A 57 -17.60 8.72 5.01
CA ASP A 57 -18.17 7.60 5.76
C ASP A 57 -18.96 8.08 6.99
N SER A 58 -18.48 9.11 7.69
CA SER A 58 -19.17 9.71 8.82
C SER A 58 -20.47 10.42 8.40
N LEU A 59 -20.45 11.13 7.26
CA LEU A 59 -21.65 11.78 6.71
C LEU A 59 -22.70 10.76 6.26
N ASN A 60 -22.27 9.69 5.56
CA ASN A 60 -23.15 8.61 5.11
C ASN A 60 -23.80 7.88 6.29
N LEU A 61 -23.04 7.63 7.38
CA LEU A 61 -23.58 7.06 8.61
C LEU A 61 -24.57 7.96 9.31
N LYS A 62 -24.32 9.26 9.31
CA LYS A 62 -25.22 10.24 9.90
C LYS A 62 -26.52 10.33 9.10
N GLU A 63 -26.45 10.44 7.78
CA GLU A 63 -27.61 10.44 6.87
C GLU A 63 -28.44 9.15 7.04
N PHE A 64 -27.78 7.98 7.06
CA PHE A 64 -28.43 6.71 7.33
C PHE A 64 -29.15 6.71 8.69
N SER A 65 -28.47 7.19 9.74
CA SER A 65 -29.03 7.26 11.09
C SER A 65 -30.26 8.16 11.16
N GLU A 66 -30.22 9.32 10.49
CA GLU A 66 -31.34 10.25 10.41
C GLU A 66 -32.53 9.64 9.64
N SER A 67 -32.26 9.01 8.49
CA SER A 67 -33.30 8.33 7.69
C SER A 67 -33.92 7.16 8.45
N ALA A 68 -33.13 6.35 9.15
CA ALA A 68 -33.64 5.25 9.97
C ALA A 68 -34.48 5.77 11.14
N HIS A 69 -34.07 6.88 11.76
CA HIS A 69 -34.83 7.49 12.86
C HIS A 69 -36.17 8.03 12.36
N ILE A 70 -36.21 8.67 11.18
CA ILE A 70 -37.44 9.15 10.56
C ILE A 70 -38.39 8.00 10.23
N ALA A 71 -37.86 6.94 9.58
CA ALA A 71 -38.65 5.75 9.25
C ALA A 71 -39.29 5.12 10.50
N LEU A 72 -38.49 4.92 11.56
CA LEU A 72 -38.96 4.33 12.81
C LEU A 72 -40.00 5.23 13.52
N ARG A 73 -39.84 6.52 13.42
CA ARG A 73 -40.83 7.48 13.93
C ARG A 73 -42.15 7.40 13.15
N ASN A 74 -42.09 7.31 11.82
CA ASN A 74 -43.29 7.15 11.00
C ASN A 74 -44.04 5.85 11.32
N VAL A 75 -43.28 4.73 11.49
CA VAL A 75 -43.83 3.45 11.95
C VAL A 75 -44.58 3.63 13.28
N LEU A 76 -43.97 4.32 14.24
CA LEU A 76 -44.56 4.55 15.55
C LEU A 76 -45.82 5.42 15.43
N GLU A 77 -45.79 6.49 14.65
CA GLU A 77 -46.90 7.39 14.40
C GLU A 77 -48.08 6.66 13.78
N GLU A 78 -47.86 5.76 12.82
CA GLU A 78 -48.92 4.97 12.21
C GLU A 78 -49.53 3.96 13.19
N ILE A 79 -48.70 3.31 14.02
CA ILE A 79 -49.21 2.40 15.08
C ILE A 79 -50.09 3.16 16.06
N THR A 80 -49.67 4.36 16.51
CA THR A 80 -50.39 5.15 17.48
C THR A 80 -51.65 5.81 16.91
N THR A 81 -51.63 6.27 15.66
CA THR A 81 -52.81 6.88 15.00
C THR A 81 -53.92 5.87 14.77
N LEU A 82 -53.60 4.64 14.43
CA LEU A 82 -54.59 3.57 14.25
C LEU A 82 -55.34 3.21 15.55
N LYS A 83 -54.72 3.47 16.70
CA LYS A 83 -55.25 3.11 18.01
C LYS A 83 -55.77 4.31 18.84
N ALA A 84 -55.75 5.54 18.26
CA ALA A 84 -56.18 6.77 18.93
C ALA A 84 -55.44 7.03 20.27
N ASP A 85 -54.20 6.57 20.42
CA ASP A 85 -53.38 6.83 21.58
C ASP A 85 -52.63 8.16 21.39
N SER A 86 -52.84 9.09 22.35
CA SER A 86 -52.19 10.41 22.39
C SER A 86 -50.83 10.38 23.13
N SER A 87 -50.18 9.25 23.16
CA SER A 87 -48.87 9.15 23.86
C SER A 87 -47.82 10.08 23.24
N ASP A 88 -46.99 10.63 24.09
CA ASP A 88 -45.88 11.51 23.66
C ASP A 88 -44.84 10.71 22.84
N LEU A 89 -44.84 10.95 21.53
CA LEU A 89 -43.91 10.31 20.60
C LEU A 89 -42.48 10.83 20.74
N TYR A 90 -42.29 11.85 21.60
CA TYR A 90 -40.99 12.46 21.79
C TYR A 90 -40.05 11.56 22.57
N GLY A 91 -38.95 11.16 21.94
CA GLY A 91 -37.93 10.32 22.57
C GLY A 91 -38.26 8.81 22.63
N ALA A 92 -39.36 8.37 22.01
CA ALA A 92 -39.73 6.96 21.95
C ALA A 92 -38.75 6.15 21.08
N VAL A 93 -38.18 6.76 20.05
CA VAL A 93 -37.14 6.16 19.22
C VAL A 93 -35.78 6.50 19.82
N LYS A 94 -35.01 5.50 20.23
CA LYS A 94 -33.69 5.65 20.82
C LYS A 94 -32.66 4.90 19.99
N GLN A 95 -31.60 5.59 19.61
CA GLN A 95 -30.44 4.98 18.96
C GLN A 95 -29.44 4.55 20.02
N ILE A 96 -29.16 3.24 20.10
CA ILE A 96 -28.21 2.68 21.07
C ILE A 96 -26.81 2.58 20.47
N ARG A 97 -26.76 2.23 19.18
CA ARG A 97 -25.52 2.17 18.37
C ARG A 97 -25.82 2.67 16.97
N THR A 98 -24.80 2.93 16.19
CA THR A 98 -24.96 3.42 14.80
C THR A 98 -25.90 2.57 13.95
N ASN A 99 -25.96 1.27 14.24
CA ASN A 99 -26.77 0.28 13.53
C ASN A 99 -27.87 -0.37 14.38
N TYR A 100 -28.14 0.14 15.58
CA TYR A 100 -29.08 -0.46 16.52
C TYR A 100 -30.02 0.58 17.11
N PHE A 101 -31.32 0.38 16.89
CA PHE A 101 -32.39 1.26 17.33
C PHE A 101 -33.37 0.51 18.20
N THR A 102 -33.99 1.22 19.13
CA THR A 102 -35.10 0.72 19.96
C THR A 102 -36.23 1.71 19.93
N VAL A 103 -37.44 1.21 19.90
CA VAL A 103 -38.65 1.98 19.86
C VAL A 103 -39.53 1.53 20.99
N ASP A 104 -39.83 2.45 21.93
CA ASP A 104 -40.71 2.19 23.05
C ASP A 104 -42.18 2.26 22.56
N ILE A 105 -42.99 1.26 22.94
CA ILE A 105 -44.41 1.16 22.60
C ILE A 105 -45.15 0.72 23.85
N ASN A 106 -46.33 1.32 24.09
CA ASN A 106 -47.12 0.95 25.26
C ASN A 106 -48.07 -0.23 25.03
N GLU A 107 -47.99 -0.92 23.91
CA GLU A 107 -48.95 -1.93 23.52
C GLU A 107 -48.34 -3.18 22.88
N GLU A 108 -49.12 -4.24 22.92
CA GLU A 108 -48.82 -5.51 22.25
C GLU A 108 -48.87 -5.37 20.72
N LEU A 109 -47.80 -5.67 20.03
CA LEU A 109 -47.67 -5.60 18.59
C LEU A 109 -47.79 -6.95 17.91
N HIS A 110 -48.60 -6.99 16.85
CA HIS A 110 -48.62 -8.15 15.97
C HIS A 110 -47.37 -8.18 15.06
N PRO A 111 -46.57 -9.22 15.11
CA PRO A 111 -45.25 -9.27 14.39
C PRO A 111 -45.36 -9.01 12.89
N PHE A 112 -46.35 -9.60 12.23
CA PHE A 112 -46.56 -9.44 10.79
C PHE A 112 -46.89 -8.00 10.38
N TYR A 113 -47.67 -7.33 11.21
CA TYR A 113 -48.03 -5.94 10.97
C TYR A 113 -46.82 -5.02 11.11
N LEU A 114 -46.05 -5.19 12.19
CA LEU A 114 -44.81 -4.45 12.38
C LEU A 114 -43.80 -4.67 11.22
N GLU A 115 -43.66 -5.90 10.76
CA GLU A 115 -42.77 -6.22 9.64
C GLU A 115 -43.18 -5.50 8.37
N THR A 116 -44.48 -5.45 8.08
CA THR A 116 -45.01 -4.76 6.89
C THR A 116 -44.76 -3.27 6.95
N LEU A 117 -44.96 -2.66 8.10
CA LEU A 117 -44.71 -1.21 8.32
C LEU A 117 -43.21 -0.92 8.17
N LEU A 118 -42.34 -1.69 8.83
CA LEU A 118 -40.92 -1.48 8.75
C LEU A 118 -40.39 -1.60 7.31
N LYS A 119 -40.84 -2.61 6.56
CA LYS A 119 -40.48 -2.76 5.14
C LYS A 119 -40.89 -1.57 4.31
N ARG A 120 -42.11 -1.07 4.47
CA ARG A 120 -42.63 0.07 3.73
C ARG A 120 -41.86 1.34 4.06
N GLU A 121 -41.77 1.68 5.35
CA GLU A 121 -41.15 2.93 5.79
C GLU A 121 -39.63 2.96 5.47
N PHE A 122 -38.94 1.86 5.60
CA PHE A 122 -37.53 1.79 5.20
C PHE A 122 -37.34 1.95 3.69
N TYR A 123 -38.22 1.36 2.90
CA TYR A 123 -38.22 1.54 1.45
C TYR A 123 -38.47 2.98 1.06
N ASP A 124 -39.45 3.64 1.67
CA ASP A 124 -39.82 5.04 1.40
C ASP A 124 -38.70 6.02 1.80
N GLN A 125 -37.92 5.68 2.83
CA GLN A 125 -36.74 6.43 3.25
C GLN A 125 -35.46 6.01 2.50
N ASN A 126 -35.59 5.23 1.41
CA ASN A 126 -34.49 4.75 0.59
C ASN A 126 -33.45 3.88 1.33
N ILE A 127 -33.85 3.22 2.41
CA ILE A 127 -33.04 2.29 3.18
C ILE A 127 -33.25 0.88 2.60
N HIS A 128 -32.36 0.48 1.67
CA HIS A 128 -32.40 -0.83 1.01
C HIS A 128 -31.36 -1.80 1.62
N GLN A 129 -31.30 -1.87 2.94
CA GLN A 129 -30.36 -2.70 3.66
C GLN A 129 -31.08 -3.79 4.44
N ASP A 130 -30.43 -4.94 4.56
CA ASP A 130 -30.92 -6.00 5.40
C ASP A 130 -31.05 -5.52 6.83
N PHE A 131 -32.19 -5.82 7.45
CA PHE A 131 -32.42 -5.48 8.84
C PHE A 131 -33.04 -6.63 9.60
N GLN A 132 -32.76 -6.67 10.87
CA GLN A 132 -33.37 -7.62 11.81
C GLN A 132 -34.20 -6.82 12.81
N TYR A 133 -35.42 -7.27 13.06
CA TYR A 133 -36.23 -6.71 14.12
C TYR A 133 -36.53 -7.74 15.20
N GLY A 134 -36.80 -7.29 16.41
CA GLY A 134 -37.19 -8.12 17.52
C GLY A 134 -38.23 -7.40 18.39
N ILE A 135 -39.25 -8.13 18.83
CA ILE A 135 -40.28 -7.62 19.74
C ILE A 135 -39.93 -8.13 21.13
N TYR A 136 -39.80 -7.23 22.06
CA TYR A 136 -39.54 -7.52 23.48
C TYR A 136 -40.80 -7.47 24.26
N ASP A 137 -41.02 -8.49 25.07
CA ASP A 137 -42.13 -8.57 26.02
C ASP A 137 -41.60 -8.40 27.47
N CYS A 138 -42.17 -7.42 28.17
CA CYS A 138 -41.77 -7.13 29.54
C CYS A 138 -42.17 -8.21 30.54
N PHE A 139 -43.18 -9.04 30.23
CA PHE A 139 -43.63 -10.11 31.12
C PHE A 139 -42.66 -11.30 31.14
N SER A 140 -42.12 -11.63 29.96
CA SER A 140 -41.18 -12.74 29.82
C SER A 140 -39.70 -12.30 29.94
N ASP A 141 -39.41 -11.02 30.03
CA ASP A 141 -38.09 -10.40 30.04
C ASP A 141 -37.21 -10.92 28.89
N SER A 142 -37.83 -11.13 27.74
CA SER A 142 -37.16 -11.72 26.58
C SER A 142 -37.71 -11.20 25.24
N ILE A 143 -36.94 -11.39 24.18
CA ILE A 143 -37.41 -11.17 22.81
C ILE A 143 -38.31 -12.35 22.43
N VAL A 144 -39.61 -12.06 22.30
CA VAL A 144 -40.63 -13.06 22.01
C VAL A 144 -40.68 -13.43 20.52
N PHE A 145 -40.39 -12.47 19.69
CA PHE A 145 -40.40 -12.65 18.25
C PHE A 145 -39.26 -11.85 17.60
N GLY A 146 -38.63 -12.41 16.61
CA GLY A 146 -37.64 -11.73 15.80
C GLY A 146 -37.45 -12.36 14.44
N ASN A 147 -37.21 -11.53 13.43
CA ASN A 147 -36.99 -11.99 12.07
C ASN A 147 -35.91 -11.17 11.37
N LEU A 148 -35.18 -11.79 10.42
CA LEU A 148 -34.21 -11.14 9.55
C LEU A 148 -34.84 -10.90 8.17
N ILE A 149 -34.93 -9.66 7.77
CA ILE A 149 -35.45 -9.25 6.47
C ILE A 149 -34.29 -8.93 5.55
N ARG A 150 -34.25 -9.59 4.39
CA ARG A 150 -33.25 -9.31 3.35
C ARG A 150 -33.89 -8.53 2.21
N PHE A 151 -33.29 -7.40 1.89
CA PHE A 151 -33.60 -6.66 0.67
C PHE A 151 -32.85 -7.24 -0.52
N THR A 152 -33.53 -8.05 -1.33
CA THR A 152 -33.03 -8.47 -2.65
C THR A 152 -33.43 -7.44 -3.70
N LYS A 153 -32.53 -7.16 -4.64
CA LYS A 153 -32.68 -6.12 -5.67
C LYS A 153 -33.96 -6.30 -6.57
N ASP A 154 -34.54 -7.47 -6.57
CA ASP A 154 -35.65 -7.86 -7.44
C ASP A 154 -36.96 -8.22 -6.72
N SER A 155 -37.01 -8.21 -5.39
CA SER A 155 -38.26 -8.48 -4.67
C SER A 155 -38.36 -7.71 -3.36
N LEU A 156 -39.33 -6.81 -3.31
CA LEU A 156 -39.77 -6.11 -2.11
C LEU A 156 -40.26 -7.06 -0.98
N TYR A 157 -40.40 -8.35 -1.25
CA TYR A 157 -41.15 -9.29 -0.44
C TYR A 157 -40.61 -10.72 -0.32
N ALA A 158 -39.29 -10.92 -0.44
CA ALA A 158 -38.76 -12.24 -0.13
C ALA A 158 -38.49 -12.37 1.39
N PRO A 159 -39.33 -13.05 2.15
CA PRO A 159 -39.02 -13.37 3.54
C PRO A 159 -37.93 -14.44 3.53
N ALA A 160 -36.73 -14.10 3.97
CA ALA A 160 -35.78 -15.12 4.37
C ALA A 160 -36.24 -15.63 5.75
N SER A 161 -36.78 -16.80 5.80
CA SER A 161 -37.12 -17.53 7.02
C SER A 161 -35.84 -18.14 7.64
N ASP A 162 -34.90 -17.34 8.03
CA ASP A 162 -33.79 -17.82 8.85
C ASP A 162 -34.12 -17.51 10.30
N THR A 163 -34.54 -18.52 11.02
CA THR A 163 -34.68 -18.48 12.48
C THR A 163 -33.43 -17.90 13.12
N MET A 164 -33.61 -16.99 14.04
CA MET A 164 -32.59 -16.28 14.79
C MET A 164 -31.59 -17.22 15.48
N ALA A 165 -30.63 -17.77 14.75
CA ALA A 165 -29.51 -18.45 15.35
C ALA A 165 -28.33 -17.45 15.38
N GLY A 166 -28.06 -16.86 16.54
CA GLY A 166 -26.74 -16.35 16.85
C GLY A 166 -26.49 -14.84 16.94
N ILE A 167 -27.50 -13.97 16.92
CA ILE A 167 -27.25 -12.55 17.27
C ILE A 167 -27.53 -12.37 18.75
N THR A 168 -26.44 -12.34 19.53
CA THR A 168 -26.48 -11.91 20.93
C THR A 168 -26.90 -10.45 20.97
N SER A 169 -28.14 -10.19 21.31
CA SER A 169 -28.57 -8.84 21.71
C SER A 169 -27.64 -8.33 22.80
N PRO A 170 -27.08 -7.12 22.70
CA PRO A 170 -26.33 -6.54 23.79
C PRO A 170 -27.26 -6.54 25.00
N LYS A 171 -26.80 -7.07 26.15
CA LYS A 171 -27.52 -6.96 27.43
C LYS A 171 -27.69 -5.49 27.74
N LEU A 172 -28.85 -4.96 27.44
CA LEU A 172 -29.27 -3.63 27.86
C LEU A 172 -30.07 -3.76 29.15
N SER A 173 -29.67 -3.02 30.19
CA SER A 173 -30.46 -2.88 31.41
C SER A 173 -31.58 -1.86 31.11
N TRP A 174 -32.76 -2.35 30.81
CA TRP A 174 -33.93 -1.51 30.56
C TRP A 174 -34.76 -1.35 31.84
N LYS A 175 -35.50 -0.25 31.90
CA LYS A 175 -36.61 -0.12 32.87
C LYS A 175 -37.66 -1.19 32.53
N LYS A 176 -38.09 -1.95 33.53
CA LYS A 176 -39.00 -3.08 33.39
C LYS A 176 -40.44 -2.76 32.97
N ASP A 177 -40.75 -1.51 32.64
CA ASP A 177 -42.14 -1.04 32.48
C ASP A 177 -42.38 -0.57 31.05
N GLY A 178 -42.45 -1.49 30.08
CA GLY A 178 -42.81 -1.12 28.71
C GLY A 178 -42.55 -2.17 27.66
N HIS A 179 -43.45 -2.27 26.68
CA HIS A 179 -43.20 -3.04 25.47
C HIS A 179 -42.36 -2.22 24.51
N TYR A 180 -41.38 -2.83 23.87
CA TYR A 180 -40.57 -2.17 22.86
C TYR A 180 -40.20 -3.13 21.72
N PHE A 181 -39.90 -2.59 20.56
CA PHE A 181 -39.25 -3.35 19.51
C PHE A 181 -37.87 -2.80 19.20
N THR A 182 -37.03 -3.67 18.68
CA THR A 182 -35.66 -3.33 18.31
C THR A 182 -35.43 -3.54 16.83
N VAL A 183 -34.56 -2.73 16.23
CA VAL A 183 -34.13 -2.90 14.85
C VAL A 183 -32.63 -2.80 14.78
N ILE A 184 -32.02 -3.80 14.12
CA ILE A 184 -30.57 -3.92 13.92
C ILE A 184 -30.28 -4.03 12.43
N PHE A 185 -29.33 -3.25 11.95
CA PHE A 185 -28.82 -3.33 10.59
C PHE A 185 -27.43 -4.02 10.60
N PRO A 186 -27.36 -5.34 10.33
CA PRO A 186 -26.11 -6.09 10.49
C PRO A 186 -25.02 -5.67 9.52
N ASN A 187 -25.40 -5.18 8.33
CA ASN A 187 -24.49 -4.78 7.28
C ASN A 187 -23.99 -3.33 7.40
N VAL A 188 -24.66 -2.50 8.23
CA VAL A 188 -24.19 -1.17 8.59
C VAL A 188 -23.12 -1.31 9.67
N LYS A 189 -21.95 -1.75 9.28
CA LYS A 189 -20.79 -1.61 10.14
C LYS A 189 -20.28 -0.19 9.97
N ALA A 190 -20.04 0.49 11.09
CA ALA A 190 -19.02 1.52 11.08
C ALA A 190 -17.80 0.85 10.45
N LYS A 191 -17.49 1.21 9.21
CA LYS A 191 -16.35 0.63 8.49
C LYS A 191 -15.15 0.98 9.35
N SER A 192 -14.76 0.04 10.20
CA SER A 192 -13.47 0.13 10.86
C SER A 192 -12.50 0.30 9.71
N ILE A 193 -11.92 1.48 9.60
CA ILE A 193 -10.84 1.74 8.69
C ILE A 193 -9.73 0.83 9.19
N ASN A 194 -9.75 -0.41 8.70
CA ASN A 194 -8.62 -1.27 8.84
C ASN A 194 -7.58 -0.70 7.87
N PRO A 195 -6.54 -0.01 8.35
CA PRO A 195 -5.45 0.46 7.50
C PRO A 195 -4.68 -0.71 6.88
N ASN A 196 -5.04 -1.93 7.24
CA ASN A 196 -4.52 -3.19 6.73
C ASN A 196 -5.41 -3.81 5.63
N SER A 197 -6.01 -3.01 4.76
CA SER A 197 -6.33 -3.59 3.45
C SER A 197 -4.98 -3.97 2.83
N ASP A 198 -4.82 -5.24 2.48
CA ASP A 198 -3.64 -5.91 1.90
C ASP A 198 -3.13 -5.33 0.57
N THR A 199 -3.36 -4.06 0.31
CA THR A 199 -2.69 -3.34 -0.76
C THR A 199 -1.26 -3.10 -0.31
N ILE A 200 -0.36 -3.95 -0.83
CA ILE A 200 1.08 -3.76 -0.70
C ILE A 200 1.37 -2.28 -0.94
N SER A 201 1.78 -1.61 0.12
CA SER A 201 2.00 -0.16 0.08
C SER A 201 2.89 0.19 -1.13
N PRO A 202 2.56 1.17 -1.96
CA PRO A 202 3.37 1.58 -3.12
C PRO A 202 4.85 1.84 -2.78
N TRP A 203 5.13 2.09 -1.51
CA TRP A 203 6.45 2.25 -0.93
C TRP A 203 7.38 1.06 -1.09
N ILE A 204 6.84 -0.16 -1.04
CA ILE A 204 7.63 -1.40 -1.18
C ILE A 204 8.20 -1.46 -2.59
N TYR A 205 7.41 -1.12 -3.62
CA TYR A 205 7.87 -1.11 -5.01
C TYR A 205 8.97 -0.06 -5.23
N VAL A 206 8.79 1.16 -4.69
CA VAL A 206 9.80 2.22 -4.79
C VAL A 206 11.09 1.82 -4.08
N SER A 207 10.99 1.23 -2.89
CA SER A 207 12.16 0.74 -2.14
C SER A 207 12.92 -0.34 -2.89
N ILE A 208 12.22 -1.29 -3.51
CA ILE A 208 12.85 -2.36 -4.31
C ILE A 208 13.60 -1.77 -5.49
N ILE A 209 13.01 -0.81 -6.24
CA ILE A 209 13.65 -0.15 -7.37
C ILE A 209 14.92 0.58 -6.93
N VAL A 210 14.87 1.32 -5.81
CA VAL A 210 16.05 2.01 -5.28
C VAL A 210 17.16 1.05 -4.92
N ILE A 211 16.87 -0.05 -4.24
CA ILE A 211 17.84 -1.09 -3.87
C ILE A 211 18.46 -1.68 -5.13
N LEU A 212 17.66 -2.00 -6.15
CA LEU A 212 18.12 -2.58 -7.40
C LEU A 212 19.09 -1.63 -8.13
N VAL A 213 18.77 -0.33 -8.19
CA VAL A 213 19.66 0.70 -8.77
C VAL A 213 20.97 0.81 -8.01
N LEU A 214 20.93 0.78 -6.66
CA LEU A 214 22.14 0.84 -5.83
C LEU A 214 23.05 -0.37 -6.04
N VAL A 215 22.47 -1.57 -6.10
CA VAL A 215 23.20 -2.82 -6.37
C VAL A 215 23.86 -2.77 -7.75
N PHE A 216 23.11 -2.37 -8.78
CA PHE A 216 23.63 -2.25 -10.13
C PHE A 216 24.76 -1.22 -10.23
N PHE A 217 24.61 -0.07 -9.55
CA PHE A 217 25.66 0.94 -9.52
C PHE A 217 26.92 0.46 -8.80
N GLY A 218 26.79 -0.20 -7.65
CA GLY A 218 27.90 -0.81 -6.93
C GLY A 218 28.63 -1.88 -7.76
N TYR A 219 27.88 -2.70 -8.48
CA TYR A 219 28.44 -3.69 -9.41
C TYR A 219 29.22 -3.03 -10.54
N THR A 220 28.69 -1.97 -11.14
CA THR A 220 29.34 -1.22 -12.23
C THR A 220 30.65 -0.59 -11.75
N ILE A 221 30.66 0.03 -10.58
CA ILE A 221 31.87 0.59 -9.97
C ILE A 221 32.93 -0.49 -9.77
N ASN A 222 32.56 -1.67 -9.26
CA ASN A 222 33.47 -2.78 -9.04
C ASN A 222 34.11 -3.26 -10.36
N ILE A 223 33.31 -3.34 -11.42
CA ILE A 223 33.84 -3.69 -12.77
C ILE A 223 34.87 -2.65 -13.24
N ILE A 224 34.56 -1.34 -13.09
CA ILE A 224 35.45 -0.26 -13.50
C ILE A 224 36.81 -0.35 -12.76
N PHE A 225 36.77 -0.56 -11.44
CA PHE A 225 37.99 -0.72 -10.65
C PHE A 225 38.80 -1.98 -11.06
N ARG A 226 38.10 -3.08 -11.33
CA ARG A 226 38.73 -4.32 -11.79
C ARG A 226 39.39 -4.15 -13.17
N GLN A 227 38.71 -3.51 -14.10
CA GLN A 227 39.26 -3.18 -15.43
C GLN A 227 40.47 -2.23 -15.35
N LYS A 228 40.41 -1.23 -14.45
CA LYS A 228 41.50 -0.30 -14.22
C LYS A 228 42.73 -1.04 -13.72
N ARG A 229 42.60 -1.92 -12.72
CA ARG A 229 43.69 -2.73 -12.18
C ARG A 229 44.28 -3.64 -13.24
N LEU A 230 43.47 -4.32 -14.04
CA LEU A 230 43.91 -5.18 -15.12
C LEU A 230 44.70 -4.40 -16.20
N SER A 231 44.22 -3.18 -16.54
CA SER A 231 44.92 -2.28 -17.49
C SER A 231 46.25 -1.82 -16.96
N GLU A 232 46.38 -1.53 -15.66
CA GLU A 232 47.65 -1.15 -15.03
C GLU A 232 48.66 -2.33 -15.07
N VAL A 233 48.23 -3.51 -14.64
CA VAL A 233 49.06 -4.73 -14.68
C VAL A 233 49.54 -5.05 -16.12
N LYS A 234 48.62 -4.95 -17.10
CA LYS A 234 48.95 -5.16 -18.51
C LYS A 234 50.01 -4.13 -19.02
N THR A 235 49.86 -2.87 -18.63
CA THR A 235 50.79 -1.82 -19.02
C THR A 235 52.16 -2.03 -18.38
N ASP A 236 52.22 -2.36 -17.11
CA ASP A 236 53.47 -2.63 -16.39
C ASP A 236 54.18 -3.89 -16.95
N PHE A 237 53.42 -4.94 -17.28
CA PHE A 237 53.96 -6.11 -17.96
C PHE A 237 54.58 -5.78 -19.30
N ILE A 238 53.87 -5.01 -20.17
CA ILE A 238 54.42 -4.62 -21.49
C ILE A 238 55.66 -3.76 -21.32
N ASN A 239 55.67 -2.81 -20.37
CA ASN A 239 56.83 -1.96 -20.14
C ASN A 239 58.05 -2.78 -19.67
N ASN A 240 57.85 -3.70 -18.71
CA ASN A 240 58.93 -4.57 -18.21
C ASN A 240 59.44 -5.49 -19.31
N MET A 241 58.52 -6.15 -20.06
CA MET A 241 58.92 -7.00 -21.19
C MET A 241 59.68 -6.23 -22.25
N THR A 242 59.25 -4.99 -22.58
CA THR A 242 59.95 -4.16 -23.55
C THR A 242 61.35 -3.81 -23.06
N HIS A 243 61.53 -3.57 -21.77
CA HIS A 243 62.82 -3.27 -21.18
C HIS A 243 63.74 -4.49 -21.14
N GLU A 244 63.22 -5.64 -20.72
CA GLU A 244 63.94 -6.91 -20.65
C GLU A 244 64.33 -7.48 -22.04
N LEU A 245 63.50 -7.24 -23.06
CA LEU A 245 63.78 -7.63 -24.43
C LEU A 245 64.75 -6.68 -25.15
N LYS A 246 64.84 -5.41 -24.75
CA LYS A 246 65.70 -4.42 -25.37
C LYS A 246 67.19 -4.82 -25.21
N THR A 247 67.61 -5.33 -24.07
CA THR A 247 68.99 -5.71 -23.77
C THR A 247 69.45 -6.87 -24.65
N PRO A 248 68.77 -8.02 -24.74
CA PRO A 248 69.21 -9.10 -25.61
C PRO A 248 69.16 -8.73 -27.10
N ILE A 249 68.17 -7.96 -27.54
CA ILE A 249 68.07 -7.48 -28.93
C ILE A 249 69.25 -6.58 -29.27
N SER A 250 69.60 -5.66 -28.35
CA SER A 250 70.72 -4.78 -28.54
C SER A 250 72.02 -5.56 -28.59
N THR A 251 72.19 -6.61 -27.77
CA THR A 251 73.38 -7.49 -27.78
C THR A 251 73.45 -8.28 -29.07
N ILE A 252 72.35 -8.87 -29.55
CA ILE A 252 72.30 -9.59 -30.83
C ILE A 252 72.62 -8.60 -31.97
N GLY A 253 72.07 -7.39 -31.96
CA GLY A 253 72.34 -6.37 -32.96
C GLY A 253 73.86 -6.03 -33.00
N LEU A 254 74.47 -5.80 -31.84
CA LEU A 254 75.90 -5.51 -31.73
C LEU A 254 76.75 -6.68 -32.19
N SER A 255 76.41 -7.92 -31.80
CA SER A 255 77.11 -9.11 -32.24
C SER A 255 77.01 -9.33 -33.77
N SER A 256 75.78 -9.06 -34.33
CA SER A 256 75.62 -9.15 -35.79
C SER A 256 76.38 -8.05 -36.53
N GLU A 257 76.45 -6.86 -35.99
CA GLU A 257 77.23 -5.78 -36.57
C GLU A 257 78.76 -6.08 -36.51
N MET A 258 79.20 -6.64 -35.40
CA MET A 258 80.58 -7.10 -35.28
C MET A 258 80.97 -8.20 -36.32
N LEU A 259 80.07 -9.16 -36.55
CA LEU A 259 80.21 -10.18 -37.55
C LEU A 259 80.20 -9.64 -38.98
N MET A 260 79.52 -8.56 -39.25
CA MET A 260 79.50 -7.95 -40.57
C MET A 260 80.68 -7.04 -40.87
N ARG A 261 81.42 -6.65 -39.86
CA ARG A 261 82.68 -5.90 -40.12
C ARG A 261 83.72 -6.79 -40.75
N SER A 262 84.18 -6.42 -41.93
CA SER A 262 85.10 -7.17 -42.77
C SER A 262 86.40 -7.62 -42.08
N ASP A 263 86.81 -6.91 -41.04
CA ASP A 263 87.99 -7.20 -40.27
C ASP A 263 87.92 -8.52 -39.48
N PHE A 264 86.76 -8.85 -38.92
CA PHE A 264 86.54 -10.13 -38.24
C PHE A 264 86.39 -11.32 -39.18
N ALA A 265 85.80 -11.13 -40.34
CA ALA A 265 85.64 -12.17 -41.36
C ALA A 265 87.01 -12.64 -41.89
N ASN A 266 87.97 -11.71 -41.95
CA ASN A 266 89.37 -12.04 -42.38
C ASN A 266 90.24 -12.74 -41.29
N GLU A 267 89.94 -12.49 -39.99
CA GLU A 267 90.60 -13.17 -38.89
C GLU A 267 90.18 -14.62 -38.73
N ILE A 268 88.89 -14.89 -38.87
CA ILE A 268 88.34 -16.27 -38.78
C ILE A 268 88.84 -17.11 -39.96
N GLY A 269 88.98 -16.52 -41.15
CA GLY A 269 89.59 -17.20 -42.31
C GLY A 269 91.09 -17.57 -42.17
N ARG A 270 91.84 -16.85 -41.32
CA ARG A 270 93.28 -17.13 -41.04
C ARG A 270 93.52 -18.17 -39.94
N ALA A 271 92.50 -18.48 -39.13
CA ALA A 271 92.61 -19.48 -38.05
C ALA A 271 92.41 -20.94 -38.52
N HIS A 272 92.15 -21.13 -39.81
CA HIS A 272 91.86 -22.43 -40.42
C HIS A 272 92.86 -22.81 -41.55
N VAL A 273 94.10 -22.30 -41.53
CA VAL A 273 95.19 -22.76 -42.41
C VAL A 273 96.35 -23.36 -41.59
#